data_1d7c99f1a035d67e006619e489dddd7d
#
_entry.id   1d7c99f1a035d67e006619e489dddd7d
#
_cell.length_a   1.000
_cell.length_b   1.000
_cell.length_c   1.000
_cell.angle_alpha   90.00
_cell.angle_beta   90.00
_cell.angle_gamma   90.00
#
_symmetry.space_group_name_H-M   'P 1'
#
loop_
_entity.id
_entity.type
_entity.pdbx_description
1 polymer ?
#
loop_
_entity_poly.entity_id
_entity_poly.type
_entity_poly.pdbx_seq_one_letter_code
_entity_poly.pdbx_strand_id
1 'polypeptide(L)'
;MPETQYYSKDYWYNNSEAHDDVDNYGELYYGYQIYKNIVLKIDDIPENGYIVVLGTNRCVSFNLLCDHFGKDRCIGFDIHNPTNHPCVKVKDCMTLSEVDNIPIAFCHNDLGSFPTTPQLKIYGQKWAAPNVVEGGYFLGRNNLNVAKFKSEELMESFNFTNMYFKDLYHKYNMMDFDAKCIEGHMLSRRNNERDKNV
;
A
#
# COMPACT_ATOMS: atom_id res chain seq x y z
N MET A 1 21.91 -7.31 -17.98
CA MET A 1 20.82 -6.51 -17.43
C MET A 1 21.46 -5.44 -16.61
N PRO A 2 21.12 -4.16 -16.72
CA PRO A 2 21.65 -3.16 -15.84
C PRO A 2 21.30 -3.55 -14.41
N GLU A 3 22.29 -3.51 -13.53
CA GLU A 3 22.06 -3.69 -12.10
C GLU A 3 20.98 -2.70 -11.68
N THR A 4 19.92 -3.23 -11.08
CA THR A 4 18.83 -2.42 -10.54
C THR A 4 19.42 -1.56 -9.44
N GLN A 5 19.52 -0.27 -9.71
CA GLN A 5 20.10 0.70 -8.78
C GLN A 5 19.18 0.79 -7.55
N TYR A 6 19.61 0.21 -6.46
CA TYR A 6 18.97 0.36 -5.17
C TYR A 6 19.33 1.75 -4.63
N TYR A 7 18.33 2.61 -4.53
CA TYR A 7 18.53 3.92 -3.92
C TYR A 7 18.69 3.76 -2.42
N SER A 8 19.88 4.12 -1.93
CA SER A 8 20.19 4.07 -0.51
C SER A 8 19.30 4.99 0.30
N LYS A 9 19.22 4.73 1.61
CA LYS A 9 18.60 5.64 2.58
C LYS A 9 19.12 7.08 2.41
N ASP A 10 20.43 7.23 2.14
CA ASP A 10 21.07 8.52 1.93
C ASP A 10 20.62 9.21 0.65
N TYR A 11 20.30 8.45 -0.41
CA TYR A 11 19.75 9.03 -1.64
C TYR A 11 18.42 9.73 -1.36
N TRP A 12 17.49 9.03 -0.73
CA TRP A 12 16.20 9.61 -0.40
C TRP A 12 16.30 10.75 0.61
N TYR A 13 17.25 10.65 1.55
CA TYR A 13 17.50 11.69 2.55
C TYR A 13 18.01 12.99 1.94
N ASN A 14 18.84 12.88 0.91
CA ASN A 14 19.50 14.04 0.29
C ASN A 14 18.76 14.57 -0.95
N ASN A 15 17.72 13.88 -1.44
CA ASN A 15 16.91 14.31 -2.59
C ASN A 15 15.56 14.84 -2.12
N SER A 16 15.57 15.96 -1.39
CA SER A 16 14.37 16.65 -0.98
C SER A 16 13.48 17.06 -2.17
N GLU A 17 14.09 17.37 -3.32
CA GLU A 17 13.36 17.72 -4.56
C GLU A 17 12.48 16.57 -5.07
N ALA A 18 12.93 15.31 -4.97
CA ALA A 18 12.09 14.16 -5.34
C ALA A 18 10.86 14.00 -4.42
N HIS A 19 10.96 14.50 -3.19
CA HIS A 19 9.84 14.55 -2.25
C HIS A 19 8.95 15.77 -2.50
N ASP A 20 9.52 16.90 -2.89
CA ASP A 20 8.79 18.12 -3.17
C ASP A 20 7.91 17.97 -4.41
N ASP A 21 8.35 17.24 -5.44
CA ASP A 21 7.54 16.95 -6.61
C ASP A 21 6.29 16.12 -6.26
N VAL A 22 6.40 15.16 -5.36
CA VAL A 22 5.25 14.35 -4.92
C VAL A 22 4.27 15.17 -4.10
N ASP A 23 4.75 16.12 -3.29
CA ASP A 23 3.89 16.99 -2.49
C ASP A 23 3.24 18.12 -3.27
N ASN A 24 3.86 18.58 -4.36
CA ASN A 24 3.24 19.55 -5.25
C ASN A 24 1.98 19.01 -5.94
N TYR A 25 1.82 17.68 -6.00
CA TYR A 25 0.59 17.05 -6.50
C TYR A 25 -0.49 16.93 -5.42
N GLY A 26 -0.17 17.00 -4.12
CA GLY A 26 -1.12 17.01 -3.03
C GLY A 26 -2.28 16.02 -3.22
N GLU A 27 -3.50 16.59 -3.36
CA GLU A 27 -4.71 15.82 -3.62
C GLU A 27 -4.74 15.12 -4.99
N LEU A 28 -3.91 15.51 -5.95
CA LEU A 28 -3.80 14.85 -7.26
C LEU A 28 -2.95 13.59 -7.20
N TYR A 29 -2.24 13.38 -6.09
CA TYR A 29 -1.46 12.17 -5.91
C TYR A 29 -2.36 10.93 -5.95
N TYR A 30 -1.96 9.91 -6.72
CA TYR A 30 -2.79 8.71 -6.93
C TYR A 30 -3.19 8.02 -5.62
N GLY A 31 -2.29 7.96 -4.62
CA GLY A 31 -2.59 7.38 -3.31
C GLY A 31 -3.72 8.12 -2.59
N TYR A 32 -3.70 9.46 -2.61
CA TYR A 32 -4.77 10.27 -2.07
C TYR A 32 -6.11 9.98 -2.75
N GLN A 33 -6.12 9.95 -4.07
CA GLN A 33 -7.33 9.69 -4.85
C GLN A 33 -7.88 8.28 -4.64
N ILE A 34 -6.99 7.28 -4.58
CA ILE A 34 -7.39 5.89 -4.28
C ILE A 34 -8.03 5.82 -2.89
N TYR A 35 -7.43 6.44 -1.89
CA TYR A 35 -8.02 6.43 -0.55
C TYR A 35 -9.38 7.11 -0.55
N LYS A 36 -9.48 8.35 -1.02
CA LYS A 36 -10.71 9.14 -1.04
C LYS A 36 -11.84 8.45 -1.79
N ASN A 37 -11.55 7.85 -2.92
CA ASN A 37 -12.56 7.33 -3.83
C ASN A 37 -12.89 5.86 -3.64
N ILE A 38 -11.98 5.07 -3.06
CA ILE A 38 -12.13 3.61 -2.92
C ILE A 38 -12.04 3.22 -1.45
N VAL A 39 -10.87 3.39 -0.82
CA VAL A 39 -10.59 2.80 0.50
C VAL A 39 -11.56 3.29 1.58
N LEU A 40 -11.83 4.60 1.61
CA LEU A 40 -12.76 5.20 2.58
C LEU A 40 -14.24 4.84 2.33
N LYS A 41 -14.54 4.15 1.23
CA LYS A 41 -15.89 3.67 0.90
C LYS A 41 -16.07 2.17 1.15
N ILE A 42 -15.00 1.49 1.57
CA ILE A 42 -15.08 0.08 1.98
C ILE A 42 -15.65 0.06 3.40
N ASP A 43 -16.84 -0.48 3.54
CA ASP A 43 -17.61 -0.51 4.78
C ASP A 43 -17.36 -1.76 5.63
N ASP A 44 -16.66 -2.77 5.09
CA ASP A 44 -16.39 -4.05 5.74
C ASP A 44 -14.91 -4.26 6.08
N ILE A 45 -14.11 -3.18 6.21
CA ILE A 45 -12.74 -3.29 6.72
C ILE A 45 -12.79 -3.75 8.19
N PRO A 46 -12.17 -4.89 8.54
CA PRO A 46 -12.23 -5.44 9.88
C PRO A 46 -11.77 -4.45 10.96
N GLU A 47 -12.49 -4.42 12.09
CA GLU A 47 -12.12 -3.55 13.22
C GLU A 47 -10.93 -4.08 14.02
N ASN A 48 -10.68 -5.39 13.96
CA ASN A 48 -9.67 -6.10 14.74
C ASN A 48 -8.26 -6.08 14.11
N GLY A 49 -7.87 -4.96 13.51
CA GLY A 49 -6.53 -4.85 12.91
C GLY A 49 -6.16 -3.42 12.60
N TYR A 50 -4.89 -3.23 12.30
CA TYR A 50 -4.32 -1.94 11.96
C TYR A 50 -4.50 -1.59 10.48
N ILE A 51 -4.55 -0.31 10.21
CA ILE A 51 -4.46 0.29 8.88
C ILE A 51 -2.98 0.60 8.66
N VAL A 52 -2.33 -0.11 7.76
CA VAL A 52 -0.88 -0.06 7.56
C VAL A 52 -0.55 0.53 6.21
N VAL A 53 0.42 1.44 6.18
CA VAL A 53 1.00 1.97 4.93
C VAL A 53 2.50 1.76 4.94
N LEU A 54 3.01 1.09 3.92
CA LEU A 54 4.43 0.94 3.66
C LEU A 54 4.85 2.00 2.65
N GLY A 55 5.69 2.95 3.07
CA GLY A 55 6.05 4.12 2.27
C GLY A 55 5.04 5.27 2.45
N THR A 56 5.14 5.98 3.58
CA THR A 56 4.19 7.07 3.91
C THR A 56 4.59 8.42 3.34
N ASN A 57 5.85 8.55 2.92
CA ASN A 57 6.41 9.81 2.43
C ASN A 57 6.11 10.96 3.40
N ARG A 58 5.55 12.08 2.95
CA ARG A 58 5.14 13.23 3.79
C ARG A 58 3.75 13.09 4.39
N CYS A 59 3.17 11.91 4.35
CA CYS A 59 1.91 11.55 5.01
C CYS A 59 0.65 12.25 4.47
N VAL A 60 0.68 12.94 3.33
CA VAL A 60 -0.50 13.62 2.78
C VAL A 60 -1.67 12.64 2.61
N SER A 61 -1.44 11.54 1.90
CA SER A 61 -2.46 10.49 1.73
C SER A 61 -2.72 9.72 3.03
N PHE A 62 -1.67 9.45 3.80
CA PHE A 62 -1.78 8.72 5.06
C PHE A 62 -2.64 9.43 6.09
N ASN A 63 -2.63 10.77 6.10
CA ASN A 63 -3.51 11.56 6.96
C ASN A 63 -5.00 11.27 6.72
N LEU A 64 -5.43 11.05 5.48
CA LEU A 64 -6.82 10.66 5.19
C LEU A 64 -7.23 9.38 5.92
N LEU A 65 -6.34 8.39 5.94
CA LEU A 65 -6.60 7.14 6.66
C LEU A 65 -6.64 7.37 8.18
N CYS A 66 -5.71 8.17 8.70
CA CYS A 66 -5.67 8.52 10.13
C CYS A 66 -6.91 9.27 10.59
N ASP A 67 -7.41 10.18 9.76
CA ASP A 67 -8.61 10.97 10.06
C ASP A 67 -9.89 10.11 10.02
N HIS A 68 -9.94 9.12 9.13
CA HIS A 68 -11.11 8.26 8.97
C HIS A 68 -11.13 7.09 9.96
N PHE A 69 -10.03 6.37 10.11
CA PHE A 69 -9.95 5.14 10.92
C PHE A 69 -9.49 5.40 12.37
N GLY A 70 -8.98 6.59 12.66
CA GLY A 70 -8.37 6.93 13.92
C GLY A 70 -6.85 6.69 13.96
N LYS A 71 -6.12 7.61 14.59
CA LYS A 71 -4.65 7.55 14.68
C LYS A 71 -4.15 6.31 15.41
N ASP A 72 -4.89 5.85 16.40
CA ASP A 72 -4.52 4.68 17.21
C ASP A 72 -4.56 3.37 16.42
N ARG A 73 -5.29 3.36 15.29
CA ARG A 73 -5.38 2.23 14.37
C ARG A 73 -4.43 2.33 13.19
N CYS A 74 -3.77 3.47 12.96
CA CYS A 74 -2.95 3.69 11.78
C CYS A 74 -1.47 3.57 12.10
N ILE A 75 -0.75 2.81 11.30
CA ILE A 75 0.71 2.65 11.39
C ILE A 75 1.32 2.83 10.01
N GLY A 76 2.21 3.81 9.90
CA GLY A 76 3.06 3.99 8.73
C GLY A 76 4.45 3.41 8.98
N PHE A 77 5.04 2.79 7.97
CA PHE A 77 6.47 2.45 7.96
C PHE A 77 7.13 3.20 6.82
N ASP A 78 8.18 3.92 7.14
CA ASP A 78 9.00 4.61 6.16
C ASP A 78 10.44 4.68 6.64
N ILE A 79 11.39 4.85 5.73
CA ILE A 79 12.79 5.12 6.08
C ILE A 79 12.98 6.52 6.66
N HIS A 80 11.99 7.38 6.47
CA HIS A 80 11.93 8.75 6.99
C HIS A 80 10.60 9.05 7.64
N ASN A 81 10.60 10.12 8.43
CA ASN A 81 9.39 10.77 8.94
C ASN A 81 9.61 12.30 8.92
N PRO A 82 9.64 12.92 7.73
CA PRO A 82 9.97 14.34 7.59
C PRO A 82 8.96 15.26 8.27
N THR A 83 7.73 14.81 8.44
CA THR A 83 6.65 15.55 9.11
C THR A 83 6.57 15.29 10.61
N ASN A 84 7.43 14.43 11.16
CA ASN A 84 7.36 13.95 12.55
C ASN A 84 5.96 13.40 12.90
N HIS A 85 5.32 12.72 11.94
CA HIS A 85 3.98 12.17 12.13
C HIS A 85 3.99 11.08 13.21
N PRO A 86 3.10 11.15 14.23
CA PRO A 86 3.17 10.27 15.41
C PRO A 86 2.90 8.80 15.09
N CYS A 87 2.14 8.52 14.02
CA CYS A 87 1.81 7.15 13.60
C CYS A 87 2.85 6.53 12.66
N VAL A 88 3.94 7.24 12.31
CA VAL A 88 4.98 6.72 11.42
C VAL A 88 6.15 6.19 12.22
N LYS A 89 6.44 4.91 12.02
CA LYS A 89 7.64 4.24 12.52
C LYS A 89 8.75 4.34 11.47
N VAL A 90 9.86 4.97 11.85
CA VAL A 90 11.05 5.07 10.98
C VAL A 90 11.71 3.70 10.93
N LYS A 91 11.48 2.98 9.83
CA LYS A 91 12.02 1.64 9.61
C LYS A 91 12.11 1.34 8.13
N ASP A 92 13.23 0.73 7.73
CA ASP A 92 13.36 0.18 6.38
C ASP A 92 12.43 -1.03 6.22
N CYS A 93 11.48 -0.94 5.28
CA CYS A 93 10.51 -1.99 5.04
C CYS A 93 11.16 -3.32 4.59
N MET A 94 12.38 -3.30 4.07
CA MET A 94 13.13 -4.52 3.76
C MET A 94 13.65 -5.25 5.00
N THR A 95 13.62 -4.60 6.17
CA THR A 95 14.03 -5.19 7.45
C THR A 95 12.85 -5.63 8.31
N LEU A 96 11.62 -5.50 7.80
CA LEU A 96 10.43 -6.01 8.48
C LEU A 96 10.51 -7.54 8.60
N SER A 97 10.24 -8.04 9.77
CA SER A 97 10.38 -9.44 10.14
C SER A 97 9.26 -9.87 11.09
N GLU A 98 9.31 -11.10 11.57
CA GLU A 98 8.31 -11.64 12.49
C GLU A 98 8.14 -10.84 13.79
N VAL A 99 9.18 -10.16 14.24
CA VAL A 99 9.10 -9.29 15.44
C VAL A 99 8.28 -8.03 15.21
N ASP A 100 8.00 -7.71 13.95
CA ASP A 100 7.18 -6.57 13.55
C ASP A 100 5.73 -6.99 13.22
N ASN A 101 5.40 -8.27 13.35
CA ASN A 101 4.09 -8.79 13.01
C ASN A 101 3.01 -8.15 13.87
N ILE A 102 1.99 -7.65 13.20
CA ILE A 102 0.80 -7.04 13.78
C ILE A 102 -0.43 -7.49 12.98
N PRO A 103 -1.60 -7.64 13.58
CA PRO A 103 -2.81 -7.90 12.80
C PRO A 103 -3.13 -6.69 11.90
N ILE A 104 -3.34 -6.93 10.62
CA ILE A 104 -3.56 -5.89 9.61
C ILE A 104 -4.97 -6.02 9.05
N ALA A 105 -5.79 -4.97 9.20
CA ALA A 105 -7.11 -4.90 8.59
C ALA A 105 -7.04 -4.36 7.15
N PHE A 106 -6.14 -3.42 6.91
CA PHE A 106 -5.85 -2.90 5.58
C PHE A 106 -4.36 -2.59 5.48
N CYS A 107 -3.74 -2.98 4.37
CA CYS A 107 -2.37 -2.62 4.05
C CYS A 107 -2.28 -1.99 2.67
N HIS A 108 -1.62 -0.85 2.58
CA HIS A 108 -1.16 -0.31 1.31
C HIS A 108 0.36 -0.45 1.19
N ASN A 109 0.81 -1.21 0.20
CA ASN A 109 2.21 -1.29 -0.17
C ASN A 109 2.52 -0.24 -1.24
N ASP A 110 2.87 0.96 -0.80
CA ASP A 110 3.24 2.10 -1.66
C ASP A 110 4.76 2.23 -1.86
N LEU A 111 5.49 1.20 -1.51
CA LEU A 111 6.93 1.15 -1.73
C LEU A 111 7.20 1.18 -3.23
N GLY A 112 7.91 2.20 -3.63
CA GLY A 112 8.45 2.23 -4.97
C GLY A 112 7.60 2.88 -6.04
N SER A 113 7.11 4.06 -5.78
CA SER A 113 6.82 5.00 -6.85
C SER A 113 8.14 5.48 -7.43
N PHE A 114 8.52 4.97 -8.57
CA PHE A 114 9.63 5.38 -9.42
C PHE A 114 10.97 5.80 -8.73
N PRO A 115 12.10 5.20 -9.01
CA PRO A 115 12.42 4.02 -9.82
C PRO A 115 12.79 2.80 -8.96
N THR A 116 12.00 2.50 -7.98
CA THR A 116 12.31 1.47 -7.00
C THR A 116 12.27 0.09 -7.58
N THR A 117 13.14 -0.71 -7.03
CA THR A 117 13.28 -2.09 -7.46
C THR A 117 12.02 -2.88 -7.14
N PRO A 118 11.62 -3.78 -8.02
CA PRO A 118 10.54 -4.74 -7.75
C PRO A 118 10.71 -5.49 -6.42
N GLN A 119 11.93 -5.62 -5.95
CA GLN A 119 12.29 -6.27 -4.70
C GLN A 119 11.63 -5.63 -3.47
N LEU A 120 11.63 -4.28 -3.38
CA LEU A 120 10.98 -3.59 -2.26
C LEU A 120 9.50 -3.94 -2.15
N LYS A 121 8.80 -3.97 -3.29
CA LYS A 121 7.38 -4.33 -3.33
C LYS A 121 7.14 -5.76 -2.90
N ILE A 122 7.99 -6.67 -3.37
CA ILE A 122 7.92 -8.09 -2.99
C ILE A 122 8.15 -8.26 -1.49
N TYR A 123 9.13 -7.58 -0.91
CA TYR A 123 9.39 -7.68 0.53
C TYR A 123 8.21 -7.17 1.34
N GLY A 124 7.72 -5.97 1.04
CA GLY A 124 6.56 -5.41 1.72
C GLY A 124 5.33 -6.33 1.61
N GLN A 125 5.09 -6.89 0.43
CA GLN A 125 3.98 -7.81 0.20
C GLN A 125 4.14 -9.14 0.97
N LYS A 126 5.33 -9.73 0.97
CA LYS A 126 5.62 -10.97 1.70
C LYS A 126 5.49 -10.81 3.21
N TRP A 127 5.84 -9.64 3.73
CA TRP A 127 5.65 -9.36 5.14
C TRP A 127 4.18 -9.07 5.47
N ALA A 128 3.52 -8.22 4.69
CA ALA A 128 2.17 -7.77 5.00
C ALA A 128 1.11 -8.86 4.79
N ALA A 129 1.15 -9.60 3.67
CA ALA A 129 0.09 -10.52 3.29
C ALA A 129 -0.24 -11.58 4.36
N PRO A 130 0.71 -12.27 4.99
CA PRO A 130 0.40 -13.23 6.04
C PRO A 130 -0.18 -12.58 7.31
N ASN A 131 0.08 -11.29 7.53
CA ASN A 131 -0.39 -10.53 8.69
C ASN A 131 -1.76 -9.90 8.50
N VAL A 132 -2.29 -9.85 7.27
CA VAL A 132 -3.65 -9.35 7.02
C VAL A 132 -4.64 -10.33 7.64
N VAL A 133 -5.57 -9.83 8.46
CA VAL A 133 -6.62 -10.65 9.09
C VAL A 133 -7.63 -11.14 8.05
N GLU A 134 -8.42 -12.15 8.38
CA GLU A 134 -9.52 -12.61 7.53
C GLU A 134 -10.50 -11.46 7.22
N GLY A 135 -10.91 -11.36 5.97
CA GLY A 135 -11.73 -10.25 5.47
C GLY A 135 -10.97 -8.94 5.26
N GLY A 136 -9.72 -8.85 5.69
CA GLY A 136 -8.90 -7.67 5.52
C GLY A 136 -8.41 -7.48 4.08
N TYR A 137 -7.85 -6.32 3.81
CA TYR A 137 -7.52 -5.87 2.47
C TYR A 137 -6.03 -5.58 2.30
N PHE A 138 -5.53 -5.85 1.10
CA PHE A 138 -4.20 -5.46 0.66
C PHE A 138 -4.29 -4.68 -0.65
N LEU A 139 -3.74 -3.48 -0.65
CA LEU A 139 -3.60 -2.63 -1.83
C LEU A 139 -2.14 -2.65 -2.28
N GLY A 140 -1.91 -3.01 -3.52
CA GLY A 140 -0.58 -3.01 -4.11
C GLY A 140 -0.62 -2.70 -5.59
N ARG A 141 0.55 -2.67 -6.22
CA ARG A 141 0.67 -2.53 -7.67
C ARG A 141 0.86 -3.88 -8.33
N ASN A 142 0.06 -4.16 -9.36
CA ASN A 142 0.20 -5.34 -10.22
C ASN A 142 1.23 -5.12 -11.34
N ASN A 143 1.51 -3.89 -11.72
CA ASN A 143 2.40 -3.49 -12.82
C ASN A 143 3.88 -3.68 -12.49
N LEU A 144 4.26 -4.89 -12.18
CA LEU A 144 5.66 -5.25 -12.15
C LEU A 144 6.04 -5.86 -13.49
N ASN A 145 6.50 -5.02 -14.43
CA ASN A 145 7.10 -5.44 -15.71
C ASN A 145 8.39 -6.27 -15.50
N VAL A 146 8.38 -7.11 -14.51
CA VAL A 146 9.45 -8.05 -14.23
C VAL A 146 8.94 -9.42 -14.63
N ALA A 147 9.47 -9.94 -15.72
CA ALA A 147 9.09 -11.18 -16.41
C ALA A 147 9.03 -12.46 -15.55
N LYS A 148 9.10 -12.36 -14.22
CA LYS A 148 9.12 -13.52 -13.31
C LYS A 148 8.31 -13.32 -12.02
N PHE A 149 7.65 -12.16 -11.82
CA PHE A 149 6.91 -11.94 -10.59
C PHE A 149 5.49 -11.49 -10.90
N LYS A 150 4.54 -12.32 -10.54
CA LYS A 150 3.13 -12.02 -10.60
C LYS A 150 2.65 -11.76 -9.18
N SER A 151 2.38 -10.51 -8.88
CA SER A 151 1.83 -10.10 -7.58
C SER A 151 0.52 -10.83 -7.27
N GLU A 152 -0.29 -11.08 -8.31
CA GLU A 152 -1.54 -11.85 -8.23
C GLU A 152 -1.31 -13.25 -7.69
N GLU A 153 -0.39 -14.02 -8.27
CA GLU A 153 -0.09 -15.39 -7.85
C GLU A 153 0.40 -15.44 -6.39
N LEU A 154 1.18 -14.43 -5.97
CA LEU A 154 1.62 -14.34 -4.58
C LEU A 154 0.44 -14.10 -3.63
N MET A 155 -0.47 -13.17 -3.98
CA MET A 155 -1.64 -12.90 -3.16
C MET A 155 -2.58 -14.11 -3.10
N GLU A 156 -2.81 -14.79 -4.22
CA GLU A 156 -3.58 -16.02 -4.26
C GLU A 156 -2.97 -17.12 -3.37
N SER A 157 -1.63 -17.23 -3.33
CA SER A 157 -0.94 -18.19 -2.44
C SER A 157 -1.17 -17.93 -0.95
N PHE A 158 -1.52 -16.69 -0.58
CA PHE A 158 -1.93 -16.29 0.77
C PHE A 158 -3.45 -16.28 0.96
N ASN A 159 -4.21 -16.89 0.06
CA ASN A 159 -5.67 -16.99 0.13
C ASN A 159 -6.38 -15.63 -0.02
N PHE A 160 -5.93 -14.80 -0.97
CA PHE A 160 -6.61 -13.58 -1.35
C PHE A 160 -7.39 -13.73 -2.65
N THR A 161 -8.50 -13.04 -2.74
CA THR A 161 -9.22 -12.78 -3.99
C THR A 161 -8.83 -11.39 -4.50
N ASN A 162 -8.37 -11.33 -5.74
CA ASN A 162 -7.93 -10.09 -6.36
C ASN A 162 -9.12 -9.36 -6.99
N MET A 163 -9.22 -8.05 -6.71
CA MET A 163 -10.23 -7.17 -7.26
C MET A 163 -9.56 -6.13 -8.15
N TYR A 164 -9.94 -6.11 -9.40
CA TYR A 164 -9.37 -5.16 -10.33
C TYR A 164 -10.05 -3.79 -10.22
N PHE A 165 -9.25 -2.74 -10.30
CA PHE A 165 -9.76 -1.37 -10.18
C PHE A 165 -10.82 -1.02 -11.22
N LYS A 166 -10.76 -1.57 -12.43
CA LYS A 166 -11.82 -1.40 -13.44
C LYS A 166 -13.20 -1.83 -12.94
N ASP A 167 -13.25 -2.90 -12.13
CA ASP A 167 -14.50 -3.42 -11.59
C ASP A 167 -14.97 -2.58 -10.38
N LEU A 168 -14.02 -2.11 -9.58
CA LEU A 168 -14.27 -1.19 -8.46
C LEU A 168 -14.70 0.19 -8.95
N TYR A 169 -14.18 0.64 -10.09
CA TYR A 169 -14.54 1.88 -10.74
C TYR A 169 -16.05 1.98 -10.99
N HIS A 170 -16.64 0.92 -11.54
CA HIS A 170 -18.08 0.83 -11.74
C HIS A 170 -18.86 0.72 -10.43
N LYS A 171 -18.37 -0.09 -9.50
CA LYS A 171 -19.02 -0.31 -8.19
C LYS A 171 -19.16 1.00 -7.40
N TYR A 172 -18.15 1.85 -7.41
CA TYR A 172 -18.09 3.08 -6.61
C TYR A 172 -18.41 4.36 -7.39
N ASN A 173 -18.87 4.24 -8.66
CA ASN A 173 -19.25 5.37 -9.52
C ASN A 173 -18.18 6.48 -9.61
N MET A 174 -16.97 6.11 -9.96
CA MET A 174 -15.80 6.98 -9.97
C MET A 174 -15.64 7.73 -11.33
N MET A 175 -16.69 8.42 -11.79
CA MET A 175 -16.78 8.98 -13.14
C MET A 175 -15.74 10.06 -13.48
N ASP A 176 -15.17 10.72 -12.47
CA ASP A 176 -14.28 11.88 -12.65
C ASP A 176 -12.79 11.56 -12.40
N PHE A 177 -12.44 10.29 -12.32
CA PHE A 177 -11.07 9.90 -11.97
C PHE A 177 -10.27 9.50 -13.21
N ASP A 178 -9.04 10.02 -13.35
CA ASP A 178 -8.13 9.59 -14.42
C ASP A 178 -7.74 8.12 -14.24
N ALA A 179 -8.40 7.27 -15.02
CA ALA A 179 -8.18 5.81 -14.98
C ALA A 179 -6.71 5.41 -15.17
N LYS A 180 -5.90 6.25 -15.86
CA LYS A 180 -4.46 5.99 -16.06
C LYS A 180 -3.68 6.00 -14.75
N CYS A 181 -4.11 6.82 -13.78
CA CYS A 181 -3.42 6.91 -12.49
C CYS A 181 -3.57 5.64 -11.65
N ILE A 182 -4.64 4.87 -11.87
CA ILE A 182 -4.92 3.64 -11.13
C ILE A 182 -4.62 2.37 -11.90
N GLU A 183 -4.31 2.48 -13.20
CA GLU A 183 -3.83 1.33 -13.96
C GLU A 183 -2.63 0.69 -13.25
N GLY A 184 -2.71 -0.60 -12.99
CA GLY A 184 -1.68 -1.35 -12.30
C GLY A 184 -1.79 -1.39 -10.79
N HIS A 185 -2.81 -0.80 -10.18
CA HIS A 185 -3.14 -1.07 -8.78
C HIS A 185 -4.13 -2.23 -8.68
N MET A 186 -3.97 -2.99 -7.60
CA MET A 186 -4.81 -4.13 -7.29
C MET A 186 -5.19 -4.06 -5.82
N LEU A 187 -6.47 -4.15 -5.56
CA LEU A 187 -7.00 -4.38 -4.23
C LEU A 187 -7.29 -5.87 -4.09
N SER A 188 -6.76 -6.49 -3.06
CA SER A 188 -6.98 -7.91 -2.77
C SER A 188 -7.63 -8.05 -1.40
N ARG A 189 -8.66 -8.89 -1.30
CA ARG A 189 -9.35 -9.21 -0.05
C ARG A 189 -8.94 -10.59 0.41
N ARG A 190 -8.53 -10.72 1.67
CA ARG A 190 -8.24 -12.02 2.27
C ARG A 190 -9.55 -12.77 2.52
N ASN A 191 -9.65 -13.97 1.98
CA ASN A 191 -10.83 -14.82 2.14
C ASN A 191 -10.94 -15.32 3.59
N ASN A 192 -12.16 -15.47 4.07
CA ASN A 192 -12.40 -16.15 5.32
C ASN A 192 -12.20 -17.66 5.14
N GLU A 193 -11.82 -18.37 6.19
CA GLU A 193 -11.68 -19.82 6.11
C GLU A 193 -13.01 -20.53 5.75
N ARG A 194 -14.14 -19.89 6.05
CA ARG A 194 -15.49 -20.41 5.72
C ARG A 194 -15.79 -20.38 4.22
N ASP A 195 -15.14 -19.52 3.46
CA ASP A 195 -15.38 -19.36 2.02
C ASP A 195 -14.74 -20.49 1.17
N LYS A 196 -13.96 -21.38 1.81
CA LYS A 196 -13.31 -22.55 1.16
C LYS A 196 -14.25 -23.73 0.89
N ASN A 197 -15.50 -23.68 1.38
CA ASN A 197 -16.46 -24.79 1.33
C ASN A 197 -17.71 -24.52 0.49
N VAL A 198 -17.63 -23.56 -0.45
CA VAL A 198 -18.72 -23.27 -1.39
C VAL A 198 -18.32 -23.60 -2.81
#